data_62703eb9c55104f2c4d6e58db2dc2ce8
#
_entry.id   62703eb9c55104f2c4d6e58db2dc2ce8
#
_cell.length_a   1.000
_cell.length_b   1.000
_cell.length_c   1.000
_cell.angle_alpha   90.00
_cell.angle_beta   90.00
_cell.angle_gamma   90.00
#
_symmetry.space_group_name_H-M   'P 1'
#
loop_
_entity.id
_entity.type
_entity.pdbx_description
1 polymer ?
#
loop_
_entity_poly.entity_id
_entity_poly.type
_entity_poly.pdbx_seq_one_letter_code
_entity_poly.pdbx_strand_id
1 'polypeptide(L)'
;MNSKSVSAILLFLLVAVLLGCAAQQKPATVAEPVAFPEGVADAKWGMQVKEVRGAVETFQDDTEKAPFALYASRKQFDLPAIVSYFFTPKSKKLYRIDVTFNDPGVYGVVKGNLAQLLKGPVFSQPDREVCLWKDNSVLILQKNPNSVQVSFSSGPLLKLNHEEEGEPVKATPPWPSLWRMIFEIP
;
A
#
# COMPACT_ATOMS: atom_id res chain seq x y z
N MET A 1 -39.04 -36.15 -48.47
CA MET A 1 -38.68 -35.07 -47.54
C MET A 1 -37.68 -34.20 -48.26
N ASN A 2 -37.99 -32.92 -48.47
CA ASN A 2 -37.16 -32.03 -49.32
C ASN A 2 -35.95 -31.56 -48.55
N SER A 3 -34.76 -31.78 -49.10
CA SER A 3 -33.45 -31.44 -48.49
C SER A 3 -33.30 -29.93 -48.13
N LYS A 4 -34.11 -29.07 -48.78
CA LYS A 4 -34.13 -27.61 -48.51
C LYS A 4 -34.76 -27.25 -47.16
N SER A 5 -35.65 -28.06 -46.60
CA SER A 5 -36.29 -27.80 -45.28
C SER A 5 -35.33 -28.10 -44.11
N VAL A 6 -34.44 -29.07 -44.26
CA VAL A 6 -33.50 -29.47 -43.21
C VAL A 6 -32.40 -28.41 -43.03
N SER A 7 -31.93 -27.79 -44.13
CA SER A 7 -30.92 -26.72 -44.08
C SER A 7 -31.43 -25.44 -43.37
N ALA A 8 -32.69 -25.09 -43.56
CA ALA A 8 -33.29 -23.91 -42.94
C ALA A 8 -33.43 -24.07 -41.40
N ILE A 9 -33.81 -25.27 -40.94
CA ILE A 9 -33.94 -25.55 -39.51
C ILE A 9 -32.57 -25.56 -38.81
N LEU A 10 -31.53 -26.10 -39.48
CA LEU A 10 -30.17 -26.12 -38.93
C LEU A 10 -29.58 -24.71 -38.80
N LEU A 11 -29.86 -23.82 -39.76
CA LEU A 11 -29.40 -22.43 -39.72
C LEU A 11 -30.08 -21.64 -38.59
N PHE A 12 -31.37 -21.87 -38.32
CA PHE A 12 -32.12 -21.22 -37.25
C PHE A 12 -31.60 -21.64 -35.84
N LEU A 13 -31.27 -22.93 -35.68
CA LEU A 13 -30.70 -23.45 -34.44
C LEU A 13 -29.30 -22.88 -34.15
N LEU A 14 -28.47 -22.67 -35.18
CA LEU A 14 -27.13 -22.10 -35.02
C LEU A 14 -27.19 -20.62 -34.61
N VAL A 15 -28.13 -19.84 -35.12
CA VAL A 15 -28.30 -18.42 -34.76
C VAL A 15 -28.85 -18.27 -33.34
N ALA A 16 -29.71 -19.16 -32.86
CA ALA A 16 -30.23 -19.13 -31.50
C ALA A 16 -29.16 -19.42 -30.42
N VAL A 17 -28.15 -20.25 -30.74
CA VAL A 17 -27.05 -20.56 -29.82
C VAL A 17 -26.09 -19.38 -29.69
N LEU A 18 -25.91 -18.56 -30.75
CA LEU A 18 -25.04 -17.39 -30.72
C LEU A 18 -25.64 -16.18 -29.96
N LEU A 19 -26.98 -16.12 -29.86
CA LEU A 19 -27.67 -15.05 -29.11
C LEU A 19 -27.85 -15.36 -27.61
N GLY A 20 -27.61 -16.60 -27.18
CA GLY A 20 -27.81 -17.04 -25.79
C GLY A 20 -26.64 -16.80 -24.84
N CYS A 21 -25.46 -16.40 -25.31
CA CYS A 21 -24.25 -16.22 -24.48
C CYS A 21 -23.85 -14.75 -24.20
N ALA A 22 -24.75 -13.80 -24.38
CA ALA A 22 -24.59 -12.49 -23.74
C ALA A 22 -25.04 -12.61 -22.28
N ALA A 23 -24.25 -13.37 -21.48
CA ALA A 23 -24.34 -13.28 -20.05
C ALA A 23 -24.09 -11.80 -19.70
N GLN A 24 -25.15 -11.11 -19.25
CA GLN A 24 -25.04 -9.79 -18.67
C GLN A 24 -23.99 -9.88 -17.55
N GLN A 25 -22.75 -9.50 -17.83
CA GLN A 25 -21.78 -9.19 -16.80
C GLN A 25 -22.40 -8.06 -15.99
N LYS A 26 -22.95 -8.45 -14.82
CA LYS A 26 -23.38 -7.49 -13.81
C LYS A 26 -22.19 -6.51 -13.64
N PRO A 27 -22.40 -5.19 -13.83
CA PRO A 27 -21.30 -4.26 -13.67
C PRO A 27 -20.69 -4.55 -12.31
N ALA A 28 -19.38 -4.87 -12.28
CA ALA A 28 -18.66 -5.07 -11.06
C ALA A 28 -18.87 -3.79 -10.25
N THR A 29 -19.52 -3.91 -9.10
CA THR A 29 -19.67 -2.80 -8.17
C THR A 29 -18.26 -2.40 -7.82
N VAL A 30 -17.79 -1.26 -8.34
CA VAL A 30 -16.48 -0.71 -8.00
C VAL A 30 -16.56 -0.45 -6.50
N ALA A 31 -15.89 -1.29 -5.74
CA ALA A 31 -15.82 -1.10 -4.29
C ALA A 31 -15.26 0.30 -4.06
N GLU A 32 -15.92 1.08 -3.22
CA GLU A 32 -15.40 2.40 -2.86
C GLU A 32 -13.95 2.24 -2.38
N PRO A 33 -13.03 3.09 -2.87
CA PRO A 33 -11.63 2.99 -2.48
C PRO A 33 -11.53 3.22 -0.97
N VAL A 34 -10.96 2.25 -0.26
CA VAL A 34 -10.70 2.38 1.18
C VAL A 34 -9.79 3.59 1.39
N ALA A 35 -10.15 4.49 2.32
CA ALA A 35 -9.33 5.66 2.63
C ALA A 35 -7.97 5.25 3.21
N PHE A 36 -6.93 6.05 2.90
CA PHE A 36 -5.64 5.89 3.58
C PHE A 36 -5.82 6.16 5.08
N PRO A 37 -5.22 5.34 5.98
CA PRO A 37 -5.41 5.53 7.41
C PRO A 37 -4.93 6.92 7.86
N GLU A 38 -5.64 7.54 8.82
CA GLU A 38 -5.24 8.83 9.41
C GLU A 38 -3.97 8.75 10.27
N GLY A 39 -3.58 7.54 10.64
CA GLY A 39 -2.39 7.24 11.41
C GLY A 39 -2.21 5.73 11.59
N VAL A 40 -1.08 5.33 12.15
CA VAL A 40 -0.70 3.93 12.40
C VAL A 40 0.04 3.84 13.72
N ALA A 41 -0.11 2.73 14.45
CA ALA A 41 0.64 2.43 15.67
C ALA A 41 0.62 3.58 16.71
N ASP A 42 -0.58 4.11 16.98
CA ASP A 42 -0.90 5.20 17.92
C ASP A 42 -0.31 6.58 17.55
N ALA A 43 0.21 6.74 16.35
CA ALA A 43 0.68 8.02 15.83
C ALA A 43 -0.15 8.45 14.61
N LYS A 44 -0.37 9.77 14.47
CA LYS A 44 -1.08 10.38 13.33
C LYS A 44 -0.11 11.13 12.44
N TRP A 45 -0.43 11.21 11.16
CA TRP A 45 0.37 11.95 10.19
C TRP A 45 0.53 13.42 10.60
N GLY A 46 1.74 13.94 10.45
CA GLY A 46 2.08 15.32 10.79
C GLY A 46 2.36 15.59 12.27
N MET A 47 2.19 14.61 13.16
CA MET A 47 2.61 14.75 14.56
C MET A 47 4.07 15.17 14.66
N GLN A 48 4.36 16.05 15.63
CA GLN A 48 5.72 16.43 16.00
C GLN A 48 6.39 15.31 16.83
N VAL A 49 7.73 15.29 16.84
CA VAL A 49 8.51 14.32 17.62
C VAL A 49 8.02 14.20 19.08
N LYS A 50 7.78 15.34 19.76
CA LYS A 50 7.30 15.36 21.15
C LYS A 50 5.93 14.72 21.34
N GLU A 51 5.05 14.82 20.33
CA GLU A 51 3.70 14.24 20.38
C GLU A 51 3.78 12.72 20.22
N VAL A 52 4.63 12.24 19.32
CA VAL A 52 4.88 10.80 19.17
C VAL A 52 5.54 10.22 20.42
N ARG A 53 6.55 10.89 21.02
CA ARG A 53 7.14 10.48 22.31
C ARG A 53 6.12 10.43 23.45
N GLY A 54 5.12 11.31 23.44
CA GLY A 54 4.04 11.29 24.42
C GLY A 54 3.02 10.16 24.22
N ALA A 55 2.88 9.66 22.98
CA ALA A 55 1.93 8.61 22.62
C ALA A 55 2.53 7.20 22.68
N VAL A 56 3.87 7.06 22.53
CA VAL A 56 4.55 5.77 22.45
C VAL A 56 5.81 5.72 23.29
N GLU A 57 6.05 4.58 23.94
CA GLU A 57 7.31 4.32 24.64
C GLU A 57 8.38 3.93 23.59
N THR A 58 9.44 4.75 23.48
CA THR A 58 10.52 4.55 22.53
C THR A 58 11.78 4.02 23.24
N PHE A 59 12.49 3.09 22.57
CA PHE A 59 13.76 2.56 23.08
C PHE A 59 14.99 3.20 22.42
N GLN A 60 14.79 3.86 21.27
CA GLN A 60 15.87 4.56 20.54
C GLN A 60 15.33 5.84 19.92
N ASP A 61 16.14 6.88 19.93
CA ASP A 61 15.83 8.22 19.43
C ASP A 61 16.98 8.75 18.58
N ASP A 62 16.74 8.81 17.27
CA ASP A 62 17.65 9.35 16.27
C ASP A 62 17.07 10.61 15.59
N THR A 63 16.20 11.36 16.27
CA THR A 63 15.48 12.50 15.68
C THR A 63 16.35 13.72 15.36
N GLU A 64 17.56 13.81 15.92
CA GLU A 64 18.49 14.92 15.68
C GLU A 64 19.41 14.71 14.49
N LYS A 65 19.49 13.51 13.96
CA LYS A 65 20.31 13.13 12.80
C LYS A 65 19.54 12.21 11.85
N ALA A 66 19.98 12.14 10.60
CA ALA A 66 19.40 11.17 9.68
C ALA A 66 19.53 9.74 10.25
N PRO A 67 18.47 8.92 10.17
CA PRO A 67 17.23 9.08 9.40
C PRO A 67 16.10 9.89 10.06
N PHE A 68 16.34 10.65 11.14
CA PHE A 68 15.34 11.44 11.89
C PHE A 68 14.17 10.59 12.36
N ALA A 69 14.46 9.52 13.11
CA ALA A 69 13.49 8.51 13.49
C ALA A 69 13.41 8.26 14.99
N LEU A 70 12.22 7.82 15.44
CA LEU A 70 12.00 7.17 16.74
C LEU A 70 11.73 5.69 16.52
N TYR A 71 12.15 4.85 17.46
CA TYR A 71 11.94 3.40 17.39
C TYR A 71 11.24 2.90 18.65
N ALA A 72 10.20 2.10 18.48
CA ALA A 72 9.43 1.50 19.56
C ALA A 72 9.27 -0.01 19.35
N SER A 73 9.30 -0.78 20.44
CA SER A 73 8.92 -2.19 20.43
C SER A 73 7.43 -2.30 20.79
N ARG A 74 6.63 -2.91 19.92
CA ARG A 74 5.17 -2.95 20.09
C ARG A 74 4.60 -4.28 19.60
N LYS A 75 3.34 -4.54 19.97
CA LYS A 75 2.54 -5.58 19.29
C LYS A 75 1.71 -4.93 18.21
N GLN A 76 1.78 -5.51 17.00
CA GLN A 76 0.91 -5.17 15.88
C GLN A 76 0.29 -6.46 15.36
N PHE A 77 -1.03 -6.50 15.19
CA PHE A 77 -1.76 -7.72 14.83
C PHE A 77 -1.47 -8.91 15.76
N ASP A 78 -1.31 -8.62 17.09
CA ASP A 78 -0.89 -9.58 18.13
C ASP A 78 0.51 -10.17 17.95
N LEU A 79 1.30 -9.67 17.01
CA LEU A 79 2.67 -10.08 16.75
C LEU A 79 3.67 -9.05 17.30
N PRO A 80 4.82 -9.48 17.84
CA PRO A 80 5.88 -8.57 18.25
C PRO A 80 6.47 -7.88 17.01
N ALA A 81 6.62 -6.56 17.07
CA ALA A 81 7.12 -5.75 15.98
C ALA A 81 7.99 -4.60 16.49
N ILE A 82 8.90 -4.16 15.65
CA ILE A 82 9.60 -2.88 15.79
C ILE A 82 8.87 -1.87 14.90
N VAL A 83 8.48 -0.75 15.49
CA VAL A 83 7.86 0.36 14.76
C VAL A 83 8.84 1.52 14.69
N SER A 84 9.11 1.98 13.47
CA SER A 84 9.98 3.12 13.19
C SER A 84 9.13 4.30 12.70
N TYR A 85 9.25 5.44 13.37
CA TYR A 85 8.53 6.67 13.05
C TYR A 85 9.52 7.66 12.45
N PHE A 86 9.35 8.02 11.17
CA PHE A 86 10.26 8.89 10.43
C PHE A 86 9.70 10.29 10.30
N PHE A 87 10.56 11.28 10.57
CA PHE A 87 10.20 12.69 10.57
C PHE A 87 10.93 13.46 9.47
N THR A 88 10.27 14.48 8.95
CA THR A 88 10.89 15.42 8.02
C THR A 88 12.09 16.11 8.66
N PRO A 89 13.15 16.44 7.90
CA PRO A 89 14.42 16.88 8.48
C PRO A 89 14.35 18.24 9.20
N LYS A 90 13.56 19.19 8.70
CA LYS A 90 13.45 20.55 9.24
C LYS A 90 12.24 20.74 10.13
N SER A 91 11.03 20.48 9.61
CA SER A 91 9.78 20.69 10.36
C SER A 91 9.47 19.58 11.37
N LYS A 92 10.23 18.47 11.36
CA LYS A 92 10.08 17.34 12.29
C LYS A 92 8.67 16.77 12.34
N LYS A 93 7.97 16.71 11.19
CA LYS A 93 6.64 16.15 11.06
C LYS A 93 6.71 14.68 10.67
N LEU A 94 5.92 13.85 11.31
CA LEU A 94 5.81 12.42 11.03
C LEU A 94 5.24 12.20 9.62
N TYR A 95 6.03 11.63 8.72
CA TYR A 95 5.63 11.38 7.33
C TYR A 95 5.59 9.93 6.92
N ARG A 96 6.35 9.04 7.63
CA ARG A 96 6.42 7.61 7.34
C ARG A 96 6.46 6.80 8.63
N ILE A 97 5.80 5.65 8.62
CA ILE A 97 5.84 4.66 9.70
C ILE A 97 6.14 3.31 9.07
N ASP A 98 7.19 2.64 9.56
CA ASP A 98 7.52 1.28 9.21
C ASP A 98 7.24 0.34 10.38
N VAL A 99 6.55 -0.77 10.11
CA VAL A 99 6.32 -1.86 11.06
C VAL A 99 7.10 -3.08 10.58
N THR A 100 8.08 -3.50 11.36
CA THR A 100 8.97 -4.62 11.02
C THR A 100 8.74 -5.79 11.97
N PHE A 101 8.42 -6.94 11.40
CA PHE A 101 8.29 -8.23 12.10
C PHE A 101 9.54 -9.06 11.78
N ASN A 102 10.29 -9.47 12.80
CA ASN A 102 11.55 -10.24 12.65
C ASN A 102 11.31 -11.74 12.40
N ASP A 103 10.24 -12.07 11.69
CA ASP A 103 9.88 -13.42 11.26
C ASP A 103 9.23 -13.35 9.86
N PRO A 104 9.87 -13.87 8.80
CA PRO A 104 9.31 -13.88 7.46
C PRO A 104 8.10 -14.81 7.33
N GLY A 105 7.90 -15.74 8.27
CA GLY A 105 6.77 -16.66 8.28
C GLY A 105 5.42 -15.98 8.54
N VAL A 106 5.42 -14.79 9.16
CA VAL A 106 4.18 -14.06 9.47
C VAL A 106 3.59 -13.30 8.28
N TYR A 107 4.21 -13.33 7.10
CA TYR A 107 3.76 -12.58 5.92
C TYR A 107 2.28 -12.80 5.60
N GLY A 108 1.81 -14.05 5.60
CA GLY A 108 0.40 -14.36 5.33
C GLY A 108 -0.55 -13.78 6.36
N VAL A 109 -0.18 -13.79 7.64
CA VAL A 109 -0.97 -13.21 8.74
C VAL A 109 -1.04 -11.70 8.60
N VAL A 110 0.09 -11.05 8.37
CA VAL A 110 0.17 -9.58 8.16
C VAL A 110 -0.63 -9.18 6.93
N LYS A 111 -0.47 -9.88 5.79
CA LYS A 111 -1.26 -9.64 4.57
C LYS A 111 -2.77 -9.79 4.83
N GLY A 112 -3.18 -10.81 5.58
CA GLY A 112 -4.58 -11.02 5.96
C GLY A 112 -5.15 -9.87 6.79
N ASN A 113 -4.40 -9.36 7.78
CA ASN A 113 -4.80 -8.22 8.60
C ASN A 113 -4.89 -6.90 7.78
N LEU A 114 -4.08 -6.77 6.72
CA LEU A 114 -4.10 -5.63 5.82
C LEU A 114 -5.08 -5.79 4.65
N ALA A 115 -5.81 -6.91 4.54
CA ALA A 115 -6.61 -7.26 3.36
C ALA A 115 -7.58 -6.15 2.90
N GLN A 116 -8.13 -5.36 3.83
CA GLN A 116 -9.01 -4.24 3.49
C GLN A 116 -8.26 -3.11 2.78
N LEU A 117 -7.05 -2.77 3.24
CA LEU A 117 -6.19 -1.75 2.64
C LEU A 117 -5.57 -2.23 1.32
N LEU A 118 -5.37 -3.55 1.18
CA LEU A 118 -4.77 -4.19 0.00
C LEU A 118 -5.80 -4.55 -1.09
N LYS A 119 -7.05 -4.08 -1.00
CA LYS A 119 -8.11 -4.41 -1.99
C LYS A 119 -7.82 -3.96 -3.42
N GLY A 120 -6.96 -2.99 -3.60
CA GLY A 120 -6.62 -2.45 -4.92
C GLY A 120 -5.13 -2.19 -5.06
N PRO A 121 -4.24 -3.21 -4.90
CA PRO A 121 -2.82 -3.01 -5.05
C PRO A 121 -2.52 -2.53 -6.48
N VAL A 122 -1.67 -1.51 -6.60
CA VAL A 122 -1.16 -1.03 -7.89
C VAL A 122 -0.15 -2.03 -8.45
N PHE A 123 0.49 -2.77 -7.54
CA PHE A 123 1.50 -3.75 -7.88
C PHE A 123 1.43 -4.91 -6.87
N SER A 124 1.48 -6.14 -7.37
CA SER A 124 1.44 -7.34 -6.55
C SER A 124 2.42 -8.37 -7.07
N GLN A 125 3.26 -8.89 -6.18
CA GLN A 125 4.17 -10.02 -6.40
C GLN A 125 4.08 -10.99 -5.21
N PRO A 126 4.63 -12.21 -5.30
CA PRO A 126 4.56 -13.18 -4.20
C PRO A 126 5.02 -12.65 -2.84
N ASP A 127 6.05 -11.80 -2.84
CA ASP A 127 6.68 -11.27 -1.63
C ASP A 127 6.48 -9.75 -1.44
N ARG A 128 5.65 -9.10 -2.29
CA ARG A 128 5.47 -7.65 -2.26
C ARG A 128 4.10 -7.21 -2.75
N GLU A 129 3.46 -6.33 -1.97
CA GLU A 129 2.24 -5.61 -2.35
C GLU A 129 2.47 -4.10 -2.23
N VAL A 130 1.97 -3.34 -3.18
CA VAL A 130 2.01 -1.86 -3.16
C VAL A 130 0.64 -1.31 -3.44
N CYS A 131 0.13 -0.48 -2.57
CA CYS A 131 -1.11 0.28 -2.75
C CYS A 131 -0.81 1.76 -2.79
N LEU A 132 -1.45 2.47 -3.71
CA LEU A 132 -1.29 3.91 -3.90
C LEU A 132 -2.66 4.58 -3.85
N TRP A 133 -2.75 5.68 -3.10
CA TRP A 133 -3.94 6.53 -3.00
C TRP A 133 -3.81 7.78 -3.88
N LYS A 134 -4.93 8.45 -4.12
CA LYS A 134 -5.01 9.65 -5.00
C LYS A 134 -4.14 10.81 -4.54
N ASP A 135 -3.91 10.93 -3.23
CA ASP A 135 -3.05 11.94 -2.61
C ASP A 135 -1.56 11.56 -2.61
N ASN A 136 -1.20 10.48 -3.32
CA ASN A 136 0.12 9.85 -3.35
C ASN A 136 0.57 9.23 -2.01
N SER A 137 -0.35 9.00 -1.07
CA SER A 137 -0.07 8.15 0.06
C SER A 137 0.16 6.71 -0.40
N VAL A 138 1.08 6.00 0.25
CA VAL A 138 1.49 4.66 -0.17
C VAL A 138 1.58 3.70 1.02
N LEU A 139 1.18 2.45 0.78
CA LEU A 139 1.44 1.32 1.63
C LEU A 139 2.27 0.30 0.84
N ILE A 140 3.35 -0.18 1.44
CA ILE A 140 4.18 -1.25 0.91
C ILE A 140 4.21 -2.37 1.95
N LEU A 141 3.78 -3.57 1.56
CA LEU A 141 4.01 -4.79 2.31
C LEU A 141 5.11 -5.58 1.60
N GLN A 142 6.20 -5.87 2.29
CA GLN A 142 7.37 -6.55 1.75
C GLN A 142 7.76 -7.72 2.64
N LYS A 143 7.95 -8.91 2.06
CA LYS A 143 8.63 -10.03 2.68
C LYS A 143 10.11 -9.99 2.31
N ASN A 144 10.95 -9.93 3.33
CA ASN A 144 12.40 -10.02 3.20
C ASN A 144 12.88 -11.41 3.68
N PRO A 145 14.13 -11.81 3.44
CA PRO A 145 14.65 -13.10 3.87
C PRO A 145 14.47 -13.37 5.37
N ASN A 146 14.59 -12.34 6.23
CA ASN A 146 14.56 -12.48 7.69
C ASN A 146 13.44 -11.66 8.36
N SER A 147 12.56 -11.02 7.60
CA SER A 147 11.54 -10.12 8.17
C SER A 147 10.36 -9.92 7.23
N VAL A 148 9.27 -9.39 7.79
CA VAL A 148 8.19 -8.77 7.04
C VAL A 148 8.15 -7.31 7.42
N GLN A 149 8.07 -6.42 6.44
CA GLN A 149 7.97 -4.98 6.64
C GLN A 149 6.67 -4.44 6.02
N VAL A 150 6.00 -3.58 6.77
CA VAL A 150 4.87 -2.78 6.29
C VAL A 150 5.27 -1.32 6.40
N SER A 151 5.34 -0.63 5.28
CA SER A 151 5.66 0.80 5.24
C SER A 151 4.43 1.61 4.86
N PHE A 152 4.09 2.59 5.67
CA PHE A 152 3.04 3.58 5.40
C PHE A 152 3.69 4.95 5.21
N SER A 153 3.35 5.65 4.14
CA SER A 153 3.85 7.01 3.91
C SER A 153 2.70 7.92 3.49
N SER A 154 2.55 9.06 4.17
CA SER A 154 1.60 10.10 3.78
C SER A 154 2.12 10.87 2.58
N GLY A 155 1.38 10.88 1.46
CA GLY A 155 1.81 11.54 0.22
C GLY A 155 2.13 13.02 0.39
N PRO A 156 1.25 13.85 1.01
CA PRO A 156 1.53 15.26 1.24
C PRO A 156 2.79 15.51 2.10
N LEU A 157 3.02 14.67 3.13
CA LEU A 157 4.17 14.82 4.02
C LEU A 157 5.45 14.23 3.43
N LEU A 158 5.34 13.20 2.59
CA LEU A 158 6.48 12.70 1.81
C LEU A 158 6.99 13.76 0.83
N LYS A 159 6.08 14.50 0.18
CA LYS A 159 6.44 15.65 -0.65
C LYS A 159 7.18 16.72 0.18
N LEU A 160 6.65 17.06 1.36
CA LEU A 160 7.32 18.00 2.28
C LEU A 160 8.72 17.51 2.68
N ASN A 161 8.88 16.20 2.95
CA ASN A 161 10.18 15.62 3.28
C ASN A 161 11.20 15.88 2.16
N HIS A 162 10.85 15.61 0.90
CA HIS A 162 11.74 15.86 -0.26
C HIS A 162 12.08 17.35 -0.43
N GLU A 163 11.10 18.23 -0.21
CA GLU A 163 11.34 19.70 -0.25
C GLU A 163 12.31 20.13 0.83
N GLU A 164 12.22 19.57 2.03
CA GLU A 164 13.09 19.90 3.16
C GLU A 164 14.48 19.29 3.03
N GLU A 165 14.63 18.13 2.41
CA GLU A 165 15.92 17.52 2.05
C GLU A 165 16.68 18.33 1.01
N GLY A 166 16.01 19.24 0.31
CA GLY A 166 16.59 20.06 -0.76
C GLY A 166 16.68 19.31 -2.09
N GLU A 167 16.04 18.16 -2.21
CA GLU A 167 15.87 17.52 -3.51
C GLU A 167 14.94 18.40 -4.37
N PRO A 168 15.32 18.73 -5.61
CA PRO A 168 14.42 19.44 -6.49
C PRO A 168 13.17 18.57 -6.70
N VAL A 169 12.03 19.07 -6.24
CA VAL A 169 10.72 18.49 -6.57
C VAL A 169 10.58 18.65 -8.07
N LYS A 170 11.06 17.68 -8.83
CA LYS A 170 10.83 17.65 -10.27
C LYS A 170 9.32 17.61 -10.42
N ALA A 171 8.76 18.61 -11.12
CA ALA A 171 7.34 18.72 -11.45
C ALA A 171 6.90 17.63 -12.46
N THR A 172 7.46 16.45 -12.33
CA THR A 172 7.14 15.24 -13.06
C THR A 172 6.14 14.44 -12.22
N PRO A 173 5.14 13.81 -12.81
CA PRO A 173 4.20 13.00 -12.05
C PRO A 173 4.97 12.05 -11.13
N PRO A 174 4.44 11.74 -9.94
CA PRO A 174 5.16 11.07 -8.82
C PRO A 174 5.72 9.69 -9.16
N TRP A 175 5.43 9.18 -10.35
CA TRP A 175 5.79 7.87 -10.84
C TRP A 175 7.30 7.59 -10.93
N PRO A 176 8.21 8.50 -11.36
CA PRO A 176 9.63 8.16 -11.42
C PRO A 176 10.30 8.02 -10.05
N SER A 177 9.92 8.85 -9.07
CA SER A 177 10.47 8.73 -7.71
C SER A 177 9.84 7.57 -6.93
N LEU A 178 8.54 7.30 -7.14
CA LEU A 178 7.88 6.09 -6.64
C LEU A 178 8.44 4.83 -7.32
N TRP A 179 8.74 4.88 -8.61
CA TRP A 179 9.41 3.79 -9.31
C TRP A 179 10.77 3.48 -8.70
N ARG A 180 11.58 4.47 -8.32
CA ARG A 180 12.81 4.27 -7.57
C ARG A 180 12.58 3.63 -6.21
N MET A 181 11.65 4.15 -5.40
CA MET A 181 11.29 3.52 -4.12
C MET A 181 10.76 2.09 -4.27
N ILE A 182 10.06 1.80 -5.37
CA ILE A 182 9.44 0.50 -5.60
C ILE A 182 10.44 -0.51 -6.20
N PHE A 183 11.38 -0.08 -7.04
CA PHE A 183 12.22 -0.96 -7.85
C PHE A 183 13.73 -0.86 -7.62
N GLU A 184 14.22 0.21 -6.99
CA GLU A 184 15.66 0.44 -6.74
C GLU A 184 16.09 0.23 -5.28
N ILE A 185 15.26 -0.38 -4.42
CA ILE A 185 15.72 -0.83 -3.10
C ILE A 185 16.51 -2.12 -3.32
N PRO A 186 17.81 -2.17 -2.92
CA PRO A 186 18.68 -3.32 -3.09
C PRO A 186 18.19 -4.56 -2.34
#